data_6cea8104a8abd27ef1c8b0d94a17ade0
#
_entry.id   6cea8104a8abd27ef1c8b0d94a17ade0
#
_cell.length_a   1.000
_cell.length_b   1.000
_cell.length_c   1.000
_cell.angle_alpha   90.00
_cell.angle_beta   90.00
_cell.angle_gamma   90.00
#
_symmetry.space_group_name_H-M   'P 1'
#
loop_
_entity.id
_entity.type
_entity.pdbx_description
1 polymer ?
#
loop_
_entity_poly.entity_id
_entity_poly.type
_entity_poly.pdbx_seq_one_letter_code
_entity_poly.pdbx_strand_id
1 'polypeptide(L)'
;KNKILYVDTEQSKAHCKKTLARILALANLPDGEDNNRLEFLSLRKYTPKERIEIIECVLATTEGIGLVIIDGVRDLLFDINAPLEATQVTSILMRWTDEYQIHIQTILHQNKGDENARGHIGTEINNKAETVIQVEKDKNDESMSKVSALYTRSQTFPTFAFRINDHILPELVEDYVSEPKKAGRPPKKEFDPYFDIKQEHHETALERIFPTATDELNYEELQDRLVEEFRSILGSFNKNK
;
A
#
# COMPACT_ATOMS: atom_id res chain seq x y z
N LYS A 1 12.40 2.35 26.37
CA LYS A 1 12.37 3.51 25.48
C LYS A 1 11.00 4.16 25.58
N ASN A 2 10.94 5.46 25.77
CA ASN A 2 9.69 6.18 26.06
C ASN A 2 9.56 7.51 25.30
N LYS A 3 10.43 7.75 24.33
CA LYS A 3 10.37 8.92 23.44
C LYS A 3 9.80 8.56 22.09
N ILE A 4 9.09 9.50 21.49
CA ILE A 4 8.52 9.44 20.14
C ILE A 4 9.20 10.50 19.32
N LEU A 5 9.63 10.15 18.10
CA LEU A 5 10.04 11.07 17.06
C LEU A 5 8.93 11.16 16.01
N TYR A 6 8.30 12.32 15.87
CA TYR A 6 7.33 12.59 14.81
C TYR A 6 7.97 13.47 13.74
N VAL A 7 7.98 12.99 12.52
CA VAL A 7 8.57 13.66 11.35
C VAL A 7 7.47 13.99 10.37
N ASP A 8 7.21 15.28 10.17
CA ASP A 8 6.28 15.78 9.16
C ASP A 8 7.09 16.33 7.97
N THR A 9 6.83 15.79 6.78
CA THR A 9 7.55 16.16 5.55
C THR A 9 6.69 16.98 4.59
N GLU A 10 5.36 17.03 4.81
CA GLU A 10 4.41 17.60 3.86
C GLU A 10 3.82 18.94 4.32
N GLN A 11 3.56 19.09 5.61
CA GLN A 11 2.72 20.15 6.13
C GLN A 11 3.48 21.47 6.37
N SER A 12 2.73 22.59 6.30
CA SER A 12 3.28 23.88 6.72
C SER A 12 3.50 23.92 8.24
N LYS A 13 4.39 24.77 8.72
CA LYS A 13 4.63 24.95 10.16
C LYS A 13 3.34 25.24 10.97
N ALA A 14 2.39 25.97 10.38
CA ALA A 14 1.11 26.27 11.03
C ALA A 14 0.26 25.00 11.18
N HIS A 15 0.25 24.10 10.20
CA HIS A 15 -0.43 22.82 10.29
C HIS A 15 0.28 21.85 11.24
N CYS A 16 1.62 21.79 11.20
CA CYS A 16 2.40 21.00 12.17
C CYS A 16 2.08 21.40 13.63
N LYS A 17 1.97 22.71 13.92
CA LYS A 17 1.54 23.18 15.25
C LYS A 17 0.15 22.67 15.64
N LYS A 18 -0.82 22.68 14.70
CA LYS A 18 -2.17 22.15 14.95
C LYS A 18 -2.14 20.62 15.20
N THR A 19 -1.34 19.90 14.42
CA THR A 19 -1.16 18.44 14.61
C THR A 19 -0.54 18.16 15.97
N LEU A 20 0.52 18.87 16.34
CA LEU A 20 1.16 18.77 17.65
C LEU A 20 0.19 19.05 18.79
N ALA A 21 -0.57 20.16 18.72
CA ALA A 21 -1.56 20.49 19.74
C ALA A 21 -2.62 19.40 19.93
N ARG A 22 -3.08 18.77 18.83
CA ARG A 22 -4.02 17.62 18.89
C ARG A 22 -3.39 16.39 19.52
N ILE A 23 -2.14 16.08 19.20
CA ILE A 23 -1.40 14.95 19.79
C ILE A 23 -1.29 15.18 21.31
N LEU A 24 -0.88 16.39 21.73
CA LEU A 24 -0.78 16.73 23.16
C LEU A 24 -2.13 16.65 23.87
N ALA A 25 -3.20 17.17 23.26
CA ALA A 25 -4.55 17.08 23.81
C ALA A 25 -5.01 15.62 23.99
N LEU A 26 -4.79 14.75 23.00
CA LEU A 26 -5.10 13.32 23.09
C LEU A 26 -4.30 12.60 24.19
N ALA A 27 -3.06 13.05 24.40
CA ALA A 27 -2.19 12.51 25.44
C ALA A 27 -2.44 13.12 26.83
N ASN A 28 -3.39 14.06 26.98
CA ASN A 28 -3.63 14.86 28.18
C ASN A 28 -2.37 15.60 28.65
N LEU A 29 -1.60 16.13 27.73
CA LEU A 29 -0.39 16.90 27.99
C LEU A 29 -0.65 18.39 27.72
N PRO A 30 -0.01 19.32 28.49
CA PRO A 30 -0.21 20.74 28.29
C PRO A 30 0.36 21.20 26.94
N ASP A 31 -0.36 22.10 26.28
CA ASP A 31 0.13 22.81 25.09
C ASP A 31 1.05 23.97 25.49
N GLY A 32 2.10 24.18 24.72
CA GLY A 32 3.06 25.28 24.94
C GLY A 32 4.17 24.99 25.95
N GLU A 33 4.21 23.84 26.55
CA GLU A 33 5.31 23.37 27.38
C GLU A 33 6.22 22.38 26.59
N ASP A 34 7.53 22.46 26.87
CA ASP A 34 8.48 21.51 26.28
C ASP A 34 8.25 20.10 26.86
N ASN A 35 8.08 19.13 25.96
CA ASN A 35 7.81 17.76 26.33
C ASN A 35 9.00 16.85 25.96
N ASN A 36 9.72 16.39 26.95
CA ASN A 36 10.89 15.54 26.76
C ASN A 36 10.60 14.14 26.21
N ARG A 37 9.33 13.78 25.94
CA ARG A 37 8.92 12.49 25.37
C ARG A 37 8.56 12.58 23.89
N LEU A 38 8.38 13.77 23.33
CA LEU A 38 8.00 13.96 21.95
C LEU A 38 8.93 14.96 21.27
N GLU A 39 9.69 14.44 20.32
CA GLU A 39 10.45 15.24 19.36
C GLU A 39 9.63 15.42 18.09
N PHE A 40 9.33 16.66 17.69
CA PHE A 40 8.53 16.95 16.50
C PHE A 40 9.35 17.72 15.46
N LEU A 41 9.61 17.10 14.30
CA LEU A 41 10.39 17.68 13.20
C LEU A 41 9.46 18.09 12.05
N SER A 42 9.55 19.36 11.62
CA SER A 42 8.91 19.86 10.40
C SER A 42 9.95 19.98 9.28
N LEU A 43 9.98 19.02 8.36
CA LEU A 43 11.03 18.86 7.36
C LEU A 43 10.61 19.23 5.93
N ARG A 44 9.46 19.85 5.74
CA ARG A 44 8.93 20.22 4.41
C ARG A 44 9.92 20.99 3.53
N LYS A 45 10.74 21.87 4.12
CA LYS A 45 11.66 22.73 3.37
C LYS A 45 12.93 22.03 2.87
N TYR A 46 13.20 20.82 3.34
CA TYR A 46 14.42 20.08 3.03
C TYR A 46 14.22 19.13 1.85
N THR A 47 15.31 18.80 1.16
CA THR A 47 15.34 17.78 0.11
C THR A 47 15.20 16.37 0.69
N PRO A 48 14.84 15.35 -0.10
CA PRO A 48 14.76 13.97 0.38
C PRO A 48 16.02 13.49 1.09
N LYS A 49 17.20 13.79 0.53
CA LYS A 49 18.46 13.43 1.13
C LYS A 49 18.71 14.11 2.48
N GLU A 50 18.50 15.42 2.57
CA GLU A 50 18.63 16.18 3.82
C GLU A 50 17.66 15.68 4.89
N ARG A 51 16.41 15.30 4.51
CA ARG A 51 15.44 14.71 5.45
C ARG A 51 15.99 13.43 6.08
N ILE A 52 16.55 12.53 5.28
CA ILE A 52 17.15 11.29 5.76
C ILE A 52 18.31 11.60 6.71
N GLU A 53 19.23 12.50 6.32
CA GLU A 53 20.37 12.90 7.14
C GLU A 53 19.95 13.52 8.48
N ILE A 54 18.91 14.37 8.49
CA ILE A 54 18.36 14.96 9.72
C ILE A 54 17.77 13.88 10.63
N ILE A 55 16.97 12.96 10.08
CA ILE A 55 16.39 11.87 10.87
C ILE A 55 17.51 11.00 11.46
N GLU A 56 18.51 10.62 10.69
CA GLU A 56 19.67 9.85 11.18
C GLU A 56 20.41 10.58 12.28
N CYS A 57 20.66 11.88 12.11
CA CYS A 57 21.30 12.70 13.13
C CYS A 57 20.52 12.67 14.45
N VAL A 58 19.19 12.84 14.39
CA VAL A 58 18.34 12.81 15.60
C VAL A 58 18.32 11.42 16.24
N LEU A 59 18.24 10.35 15.45
CA LEU A 59 18.29 8.97 15.96
C LEU A 59 19.63 8.67 16.64
N ALA A 60 20.74 9.17 16.10
CA ALA A 60 22.07 8.97 16.66
C ALA A 60 22.35 9.79 17.92
N THR A 61 21.70 10.95 18.08
CA THR A 61 21.98 11.90 19.16
C THR A 61 20.94 11.93 20.28
N THR A 62 19.76 11.36 20.04
CA THR A 62 18.65 11.37 21.01
C THR A 62 18.44 9.99 21.60
N GLU A 63 18.80 9.82 22.85
CA GLU A 63 18.56 8.55 23.55
C GLU A 63 17.07 8.34 23.89
N GLY A 64 16.67 7.08 23.94
CA GLY A 64 15.36 6.66 24.41
C GLY A 64 14.23 6.72 23.39
N ILE A 65 14.48 7.04 22.11
CA ILE A 65 13.48 6.92 21.06
C ILE A 65 13.07 5.45 20.90
N GLY A 66 11.77 5.18 20.99
CA GLY A 66 11.18 3.85 20.80
C GLY A 66 10.22 3.77 19.62
N LEU A 67 9.63 4.90 19.22
CA LEU A 67 8.72 5.01 18.11
C LEU A 67 9.13 6.19 17.21
N VAL A 68 9.18 5.95 15.91
CA VAL A 68 9.32 6.99 14.88
C VAL A 68 8.09 6.98 14.01
N ILE A 69 7.48 8.14 13.81
CA ILE A 69 6.34 8.34 12.90
C ILE A 69 6.84 9.22 11.75
N ILE A 70 6.72 8.74 10.51
CA ILE A 70 7.11 9.48 9.30
C ILE A 70 5.83 9.77 8.52
N ASP A 71 5.36 11.00 8.64
CA ASP A 71 4.19 11.51 7.95
C ASP A 71 4.61 12.13 6.62
N GLY A 72 4.35 11.32 5.55
CA GLY A 72 4.80 11.57 4.21
C GLY A 72 6.10 10.83 3.84
N VAL A 73 6.18 9.49 4.07
CA VAL A 73 7.37 8.69 3.70
C VAL A 73 7.73 8.82 2.21
N ARG A 74 6.78 9.12 1.35
CA ARG A 74 7.00 9.44 -0.06
C ARG A 74 8.03 10.54 -0.27
N ASP A 75 8.09 11.49 0.62
CA ASP A 75 8.97 12.67 0.49
C ASP A 75 10.43 12.41 0.89
N LEU A 76 10.75 11.16 1.23
CA LEU A 76 12.13 10.69 1.36
C LEU A 76 12.72 10.24 0.01
N LEU A 77 11.96 10.31 -1.10
CA LEU A 77 12.39 9.98 -2.45
C LEU A 77 12.26 11.20 -3.36
N PHE A 78 13.09 11.28 -4.39
CA PHE A 78 12.94 12.25 -5.48
C PHE A 78 11.85 11.79 -6.47
N ASP A 79 11.89 10.50 -6.87
CA ASP A 79 10.89 9.91 -7.77
C ASP A 79 10.20 8.71 -7.11
N ILE A 80 8.90 8.85 -6.87
CA ILE A 80 8.06 7.80 -6.28
C ILE A 80 7.98 6.53 -7.14
N ASN A 81 8.24 6.65 -8.45
CA ASN A 81 8.19 5.57 -9.41
C ASN A 81 9.58 4.96 -9.70
N ALA A 82 10.64 5.43 -9.05
CA ALA A 82 11.98 4.88 -9.18
C ALA A 82 12.14 3.64 -8.28
N PRO A 83 12.21 2.40 -8.84
CA PRO A 83 12.31 1.18 -8.03
C PRO A 83 13.56 1.16 -7.14
N LEU A 84 14.67 1.70 -7.64
CA LEU A 84 15.94 1.75 -6.91
C LEU A 84 15.84 2.64 -5.67
N GLU A 85 15.26 3.84 -5.81
CA GLU A 85 15.07 4.75 -4.67
C GLU A 85 14.12 4.14 -3.63
N ALA A 86 13.02 3.50 -4.08
CA ALA A 86 12.10 2.80 -3.21
C ALA A 86 12.79 1.71 -2.39
N THR A 87 13.61 0.89 -3.02
CA THR A 87 14.40 -0.15 -2.35
C THR A 87 15.42 0.44 -1.38
N GLN A 88 16.09 1.53 -1.74
CA GLN A 88 17.06 2.22 -0.89
C GLN A 88 16.41 2.77 0.37
N VAL A 89 15.31 3.53 0.24
CA VAL A 89 14.59 4.09 1.40
C VAL A 89 14.06 2.99 2.30
N THR A 90 13.46 1.94 1.73
CA THR A 90 12.98 0.80 2.53
C THR A 90 14.12 0.12 3.29
N SER A 91 15.29 -0.04 2.65
CA SER A 91 16.49 -0.62 3.30
C SER A 91 16.99 0.27 4.44
N ILE A 92 16.96 1.60 4.28
CA ILE A 92 17.30 2.55 5.34
C ILE A 92 16.33 2.40 6.53
N LEU A 93 15.02 2.35 6.28
CA LEU A 93 14.02 2.16 7.34
C LEU A 93 14.25 0.84 8.10
N MET A 94 14.51 -0.26 7.38
CA MET A 94 14.83 -1.55 8.00
C MET A 94 16.10 -1.48 8.85
N ARG A 95 17.15 -0.86 8.34
CA ARG A 95 18.40 -0.65 9.08
C ARG A 95 18.17 0.14 10.37
N TRP A 96 17.40 1.24 10.32
CA TRP A 96 17.10 2.02 11.52
C TRP A 96 16.33 1.21 12.57
N THR A 97 15.39 0.34 12.16
CA THR A 97 14.68 -0.51 13.11
C THR A 97 15.61 -1.48 13.82
N ASP A 98 16.61 -2.01 13.12
CA ASP A 98 17.57 -2.95 13.67
C ASP A 98 18.67 -2.23 14.51
N GLU A 99 19.31 -1.21 13.98
CA GLU A 99 20.39 -0.48 14.67
C GLU A 99 19.92 0.21 15.95
N TYR A 100 18.76 0.89 15.88
CA TYR A 100 18.25 1.66 17.01
C TYR A 100 17.23 0.90 17.85
N GLN A 101 16.83 -0.32 17.45
CA GLN A 101 15.80 -1.12 18.12
C GLN A 101 14.52 -0.31 18.37
N ILE A 102 13.98 0.28 17.31
CA ILE A 102 12.80 1.17 17.29
C ILE A 102 11.69 0.57 16.45
N HIS A 103 10.46 1.00 16.72
CA HIS A 103 9.35 0.81 15.80
C HIS A 103 9.23 2.02 14.88
N ILE A 104 9.03 1.80 13.58
CA ILE A 104 8.78 2.87 12.60
C ILE A 104 7.37 2.71 12.02
N GLN A 105 6.57 3.74 12.14
CA GLN A 105 5.29 3.89 11.47
C GLN A 105 5.42 4.88 10.31
N THR A 106 5.12 4.46 9.10
CA THR A 106 5.11 5.34 7.92
C THR A 106 3.68 5.63 7.48
N ILE A 107 3.44 6.84 7.00
CA ILE A 107 2.17 7.25 6.41
C ILE A 107 2.38 7.50 4.93
N LEU A 108 1.51 6.90 4.11
CA LEU A 108 1.54 6.99 2.67
C LEU A 108 0.13 7.06 2.11
N HIS A 109 -0.12 8.01 1.21
CA HIS A 109 -1.40 8.12 0.50
C HIS A 109 -1.61 6.95 -0.46
N GLN A 110 -2.85 6.51 -0.57
CA GLN A 110 -3.27 5.55 -1.60
C GLN A 110 -3.34 6.21 -2.98
N ASN A 111 -3.36 5.39 -4.03
CA ASN A 111 -3.70 5.84 -5.37
C ASN A 111 -5.14 6.36 -5.44
N LYS A 112 -5.41 7.31 -6.33
CA LYS A 112 -6.77 7.85 -6.49
C LYS A 112 -7.74 6.87 -7.17
N GLY A 113 -7.27 5.83 -7.82
CA GLY A 113 -8.08 4.93 -8.65
C GLY A 113 -8.17 3.48 -8.15
N ASP A 114 -7.38 3.10 -7.17
CA ASP A 114 -7.37 1.76 -6.60
C ASP A 114 -7.01 1.78 -5.10
N GLU A 115 -7.12 0.63 -4.43
CA GLU A 115 -6.81 0.49 -3.01
C GLU A 115 -5.31 0.30 -2.73
N ASN A 116 -4.44 0.38 -3.74
CA ASN A 116 -3.01 0.16 -3.58
C ASN A 116 -2.30 1.39 -3.01
N ALA A 117 -1.26 1.15 -2.25
CA ALA A 117 -0.35 2.19 -1.81
C ALA A 117 0.37 2.81 -3.01
N ARG A 118 0.58 4.13 -2.96
CA ARG A 118 1.05 4.90 -4.11
C ARG A 118 2.52 4.63 -4.45
N GLY A 119 2.78 4.33 -5.73
CA GLY A 119 4.12 4.21 -6.31
C GLY A 119 4.88 2.95 -5.91
N HIS A 120 6.11 2.80 -6.39
CA HIS A 120 6.97 1.67 -6.05
C HIS A 120 7.30 1.59 -4.56
N ILE A 121 7.44 2.74 -3.89
CA ILE A 121 7.68 2.78 -2.44
C ILE A 121 6.53 2.13 -1.65
N GLY A 122 5.28 2.30 -2.08
CA GLY A 122 4.14 1.66 -1.44
C GLY A 122 4.21 0.14 -1.53
N THR A 123 4.59 -0.40 -2.69
CA THR A 123 4.79 -1.84 -2.88
C THR A 123 5.93 -2.37 -2.00
N GLU A 124 7.08 -1.69 -2.00
CA GLU A 124 8.25 -2.10 -1.22
C GLU A 124 7.97 -2.08 0.29
N ILE A 125 7.34 -1.02 0.80
CA ILE A 125 6.98 -0.94 2.23
C ILE A 125 5.97 -2.03 2.60
N ASN A 126 4.92 -2.25 1.79
CA ASN A 126 3.93 -3.30 2.05
C ASN A 126 4.56 -4.70 2.14
N ASN A 127 5.56 -4.98 1.28
CA ASN A 127 6.28 -6.26 1.29
C ASN A 127 7.14 -6.47 2.54
N LYS A 128 7.55 -5.40 3.22
CA LYS A 128 8.44 -5.44 4.39
C LYS A 128 7.74 -5.15 5.70
N ALA A 129 6.62 -4.43 5.67
CA ALA A 129 5.87 -4.06 6.86
C ALA A 129 5.37 -5.28 7.65
N GLU A 130 5.38 -5.17 8.96
CA GLU A 130 4.75 -6.11 9.90
C GLU A 130 3.22 -6.03 9.81
N THR A 131 2.72 -4.80 9.74
CA THR A 131 1.29 -4.50 9.66
C THR A 131 1.06 -3.32 8.72
N VAL A 132 0.09 -3.46 7.84
CA VAL A 132 -0.41 -2.38 6.98
C VAL A 132 -1.85 -2.08 7.37
N ILE A 133 -2.07 -0.84 7.79
CA ILE A 133 -3.37 -0.33 8.24
C ILE A 133 -3.90 0.61 7.17
N GLN A 134 -5.15 0.41 6.78
CA GLN A 134 -5.87 1.29 5.87
C GLN A 134 -6.82 2.18 6.66
N VAL A 135 -6.78 3.47 6.36
CA VAL A 135 -7.73 4.47 6.90
C VAL A 135 -8.46 5.10 5.73
N GLU A 136 -9.77 4.96 5.68
CA GLU A 136 -10.59 5.50 4.61
C GLU A 136 -11.89 6.11 5.15
N LYS A 137 -12.46 7.05 4.39
CA LYS A 137 -13.79 7.58 4.72
C LYS A 137 -14.83 6.47 4.61
N ASP A 138 -15.77 6.43 5.55
CA ASP A 138 -16.91 5.54 5.43
C ASP A 138 -17.78 5.98 4.23
N LYS A 139 -18.28 4.99 3.46
CA LYS A 139 -19.04 5.26 2.24
C LYS A 139 -20.47 5.76 2.52
N ASN A 140 -21.00 5.40 3.68
CA ASN A 140 -22.38 5.71 4.07
C ASN A 140 -22.44 6.95 4.98
N ASP A 141 -21.35 7.29 5.67
CA ASP A 141 -21.23 8.45 6.54
C ASP A 141 -19.84 9.10 6.40
N GLU A 142 -19.78 10.18 5.64
CA GLU A 142 -18.52 10.93 5.40
C GLU A 142 -17.92 11.56 6.67
N SER A 143 -18.69 11.67 7.75
CA SER A 143 -18.19 12.14 9.04
C SER A 143 -17.31 11.09 9.74
N MET A 144 -17.43 9.83 9.35
CA MET A 144 -16.67 8.71 9.89
C MET A 144 -15.46 8.34 9.03
N SER A 145 -14.43 7.85 9.69
CA SER A 145 -13.28 7.22 9.08
C SER A 145 -13.16 5.79 9.59
N LYS A 146 -13.03 4.85 8.68
CA LYS A 146 -12.89 3.42 8.96
C LYS A 146 -11.40 3.05 8.99
N VAL A 147 -11.03 2.23 9.96
CA VAL A 147 -9.69 1.68 10.12
C VAL A 147 -9.73 0.17 10.01
N SER A 148 -8.99 -0.38 9.07
CA SER A 148 -8.92 -1.82 8.84
C SER A 148 -7.48 -2.31 8.64
N ALA A 149 -7.24 -3.55 9.03
CA ALA A 149 -5.99 -4.23 8.69
C ALA A 149 -6.04 -4.66 7.22
N LEU A 150 -5.08 -4.18 6.42
CA LEU A 150 -4.92 -4.60 5.03
C LEU A 150 -4.04 -5.86 4.96
N TYR A 151 -2.88 -5.81 5.60
CA TYR A 151 -1.96 -6.94 5.76
C TYR A 151 -1.45 -6.99 7.20
N THR A 152 -1.34 -8.20 7.75
CA THR A 152 -0.71 -8.45 9.05
C THR A 152 0.11 -9.73 8.96
N ARG A 153 1.33 -9.74 9.49
CA ARG A 153 2.14 -10.96 9.63
C ARG A 153 1.70 -11.79 10.84
N SER A 154 1.06 -11.15 11.80
CA SER A 154 0.54 -11.74 13.03
C SER A 154 -0.99 -11.73 13.04
N GLN A 155 -1.58 -11.75 14.23
CA GLN A 155 -3.02 -11.73 14.41
C GLN A 155 -3.61 -10.40 13.93
N THR A 156 -4.69 -10.47 13.16
CA THR A 156 -5.44 -9.30 12.70
C THR A 156 -6.31 -8.72 13.84
N PHE A 157 -6.77 -7.50 13.67
CA PHE A 157 -7.71 -6.83 14.56
C PHE A 157 -9.05 -6.54 13.86
N PRO A 158 -10.17 -6.45 14.61
CA PRO A 158 -11.46 -6.06 14.04
C PRO A 158 -11.41 -4.66 13.44
N THR A 159 -12.08 -4.47 12.31
CA THR A 159 -12.27 -3.14 11.74
C THR A 159 -13.03 -2.26 12.72
N PHE A 160 -12.57 -1.04 12.93
CA PHE A 160 -13.23 -0.04 13.77
C PHE A 160 -13.35 1.29 13.04
N ALA A 161 -14.12 2.21 13.58
CA ALA A 161 -14.28 3.55 13.02
C ALA A 161 -14.09 4.62 14.09
N PHE A 162 -13.72 5.80 13.63
CA PHE A 162 -13.69 7.01 14.44
C PHE A 162 -14.32 8.17 13.68
N ARG A 163 -14.78 9.16 14.42
CA ARG A 163 -15.22 10.46 13.90
C ARG A 163 -14.39 11.59 14.50
N ILE A 164 -14.37 12.72 13.84
CA ILE A 164 -13.77 13.92 14.42
C ILE A 164 -14.86 14.66 15.19
N ASN A 165 -14.66 14.84 16.49
CA ASN A 165 -15.62 15.53 17.38
C ASN A 165 -15.53 17.07 17.24
N ASP A 166 -16.36 17.81 17.97
CA ASP A 166 -16.41 19.28 17.93
C ASP A 166 -15.10 19.96 18.41
N HIS A 167 -14.28 19.24 19.17
CA HIS A 167 -12.94 19.68 19.58
C HIS A 167 -11.85 19.34 18.55
N ILE A 168 -12.25 18.86 17.39
CA ILE A 168 -11.36 18.47 16.27
C ILE A 168 -10.40 17.32 16.68
N LEU A 169 -10.83 16.46 17.59
CA LEU A 169 -10.11 15.27 18.03
C LEU A 169 -10.81 14.00 17.54
N PRO A 170 -10.06 12.93 17.21
CA PRO A 170 -10.65 11.65 16.85
C PRO A 170 -11.32 11.02 18.09
N GLU A 171 -12.54 10.52 17.89
CA GLU A 171 -13.33 9.82 18.88
C GLU A 171 -13.79 8.47 18.32
N LEU A 172 -13.59 7.41 19.09
CA LEU A 172 -13.95 6.06 18.67
C LEU A 172 -15.49 5.93 18.56
N VAL A 173 -15.94 5.24 17.52
CA VAL A 173 -17.35 4.85 17.36
C VAL A 173 -17.53 3.46 17.96
N GLU A 174 -18.10 3.38 19.17
CA GLU A 174 -18.15 2.14 19.98
C GLU A 174 -18.94 1.00 19.29
N ASP A 175 -20.05 1.29 18.64
CA ASP A 175 -20.96 0.30 18.02
C ASP A 175 -20.74 0.15 16.52
N TYR A 176 -19.54 0.42 16.03
CA TYR A 176 -19.27 0.31 14.59
C TYR A 176 -19.30 -1.15 14.14
N VAL A 177 -20.26 -1.49 13.30
CA VAL A 177 -20.36 -2.79 12.63
C VAL A 177 -19.89 -2.62 11.20
N SER A 178 -18.72 -3.21 10.87
CA SER A 178 -18.24 -3.21 9.49
C SER A 178 -19.17 -4.05 8.61
N GLU A 179 -19.64 -3.47 7.50
CA GLU A 179 -20.28 -4.29 6.47
C GLU A 179 -19.30 -5.40 6.03
N PRO A 180 -19.79 -6.65 5.86
CA PRO A 180 -18.95 -7.69 5.32
C PRO A 180 -18.41 -7.22 3.96
N LYS A 181 -17.08 -7.31 3.74
CA LYS A 181 -16.51 -7.03 2.42
C LYS A 181 -17.33 -7.81 1.40
N LYS A 182 -18.03 -7.12 0.50
CA LYS A 182 -18.66 -7.79 -0.64
C LYS A 182 -17.55 -8.63 -1.26
N ALA A 183 -17.78 -9.94 -1.34
CA ALA A 183 -16.84 -10.84 -1.98
C ALA A 183 -16.42 -10.19 -3.30
N GLY A 184 -15.14 -9.90 -3.44
CA GLY A 184 -14.63 -9.29 -4.65
C GLY A 184 -15.13 -10.08 -5.83
N ARG A 185 -15.33 -9.44 -6.98
CA ARG A 185 -15.70 -10.15 -8.21
C ARG A 185 -14.85 -11.42 -8.26
N PRO A 186 -15.47 -12.61 -8.34
CA PRO A 186 -14.70 -13.85 -8.38
C PRO A 186 -13.60 -13.66 -9.43
N PRO A 187 -12.37 -14.12 -9.18
CA PRO A 187 -11.30 -13.97 -10.14
C PRO A 187 -11.86 -14.39 -11.48
N LYS A 188 -11.67 -13.56 -12.52
CA LYS A 188 -12.08 -13.94 -13.88
C LYS A 188 -11.43 -15.30 -14.06
N LYS A 189 -12.27 -16.36 -14.24
CA LYS A 189 -11.76 -17.68 -14.56
C LYS A 189 -10.83 -17.47 -15.75
N GLU A 190 -9.54 -17.66 -15.55
CA GLU A 190 -8.59 -17.61 -16.66
C GLU A 190 -9.06 -18.65 -17.65
N PHE A 191 -9.23 -18.24 -18.90
CA PHE A 191 -9.61 -19.15 -19.97
C PHE A 191 -8.48 -20.15 -20.15
N ASP A 192 -8.75 -21.40 -19.86
CA ASP A 192 -7.85 -22.51 -20.13
C ASP A 192 -8.34 -23.26 -21.38
N PRO A 193 -7.62 -23.11 -22.52
CA PRO A 193 -8.04 -23.74 -23.77
C PRO A 193 -8.28 -25.24 -23.62
N TYR A 194 -7.52 -25.92 -22.78
CA TYR A 194 -7.61 -27.35 -22.57
C TYR A 194 -8.91 -27.80 -21.89
N PHE A 195 -9.42 -27.00 -20.96
CA PHE A 195 -10.66 -27.33 -20.22
C PHE A 195 -11.90 -26.58 -20.73
N ASP A 196 -11.72 -25.39 -21.30
CA ASP A 196 -12.83 -24.54 -21.68
C ASP A 196 -13.26 -24.72 -23.17
N ILE A 197 -12.42 -25.42 -23.97
CA ILE A 197 -12.76 -25.85 -25.34
C ILE A 197 -13.06 -27.34 -25.32
N LYS A 198 -14.18 -27.73 -25.94
CA LYS A 198 -14.54 -29.14 -26.02
C LYS A 198 -13.53 -29.94 -26.86
N GLN A 199 -13.25 -31.17 -26.47
CA GLN A 199 -12.32 -32.04 -27.16
C GLN A 199 -12.66 -32.20 -28.66
N GLU A 200 -13.93 -32.32 -29.01
CA GLU A 200 -14.40 -32.39 -30.41
C GLU A 200 -13.95 -31.19 -31.27
N HIS A 201 -13.86 -29.99 -30.66
CA HIS A 201 -13.39 -28.78 -31.37
C HIS A 201 -11.87 -28.81 -31.55
N HIS A 202 -11.11 -29.34 -30.61
CA HIS A 202 -9.68 -29.55 -30.77
C HIS A 202 -9.37 -30.56 -31.90
N GLU A 203 -10.09 -31.69 -31.92
CA GLU A 203 -9.95 -32.70 -32.94
C GLU A 203 -10.29 -32.13 -34.32
N THR A 204 -11.40 -31.44 -34.47
CA THR A 204 -11.82 -30.78 -35.70
C THR A 204 -10.79 -29.75 -36.19
N ALA A 205 -10.25 -28.92 -35.30
CA ALA A 205 -9.23 -27.93 -35.62
C ALA A 205 -7.94 -28.59 -36.12
N LEU A 206 -7.49 -29.64 -35.41
CA LEU A 206 -6.27 -30.39 -35.81
C LEU A 206 -6.43 -31.13 -37.11
N GLU A 207 -7.58 -31.77 -37.40
CA GLU A 207 -7.87 -32.42 -38.68
C GLU A 207 -7.83 -31.44 -39.87
N ARG A 208 -8.29 -30.19 -39.65
CA ARG A 208 -8.26 -29.16 -40.68
C ARG A 208 -6.87 -28.55 -40.90
N ILE A 209 -6.07 -28.46 -39.84
CA ILE A 209 -4.71 -27.92 -39.87
C ILE A 209 -3.75 -28.95 -40.49
N PHE A 210 -3.93 -30.23 -40.17
CA PHE A 210 -3.10 -31.35 -40.62
C PHE A 210 -3.90 -32.36 -41.43
N PRO A 211 -4.31 -32.02 -42.64
CA PRO A 211 -5.09 -32.91 -43.47
C PRO A 211 -4.33 -34.17 -43.93
N THR A 212 -3.01 -34.15 -43.84
CA THR A 212 -2.16 -35.32 -44.12
C THR A 212 -1.15 -35.56 -42.98
N ALA A 213 -0.74 -36.80 -42.79
CA ALA A 213 0.22 -37.18 -41.75
C ALA A 213 1.66 -36.66 -41.98
N THR A 214 1.90 -36.04 -43.13
CA THR A 214 3.22 -35.51 -43.52
C THR A 214 3.31 -33.99 -43.46
N ASP A 215 2.24 -33.32 -43.03
CA ASP A 215 2.24 -31.85 -42.91
C ASP A 215 3.07 -31.44 -41.69
N GLU A 216 4.06 -30.59 -41.92
CA GLU A 216 4.90 -29.99 -40.88
C GLU A 216 4.66 -28.50 -40.80
N LEU A 217 4.46 -27.95 -39.62
CA LEU A 217 4.31 -26.53 -39.36
C LEU A 217 5.29 -26.11 -38.25
N ASN A 218 5.83 -24.90 -38.40
CA ASN A 218 6.56 -24.31 -37.29
C ASN A 218 5.57 -23.82 -36.20
N TYR A 219 6.11 -23.51 -35.02
CA TYR A 219 5.28 -23.16 -33.85
C TYR A 219 4.41 -21.91 -34.07
N GLU A 220 4.91 -20.89 -34.76
CA GLU A 220 4.18 -19.64 -35.01
C GLU A 220 3.04 -19.88 -36.04
N GLU A 221 3.30 -20.61 -37.09
CA GLU A 221 2.30 -21.00 -38.10
C GLU A 221 1.20 -21.87 -37.48
N LEU A 222 1.57 -22.80 -36.61
CA LEU A 222 0.60 -23.62 -35.90
C LEU A 222 -0.29 -22.78 -34.99
N GLN A 223 0.28 -21.85 -34.23
CA GLN A 223 -0.50 -20.95 -33.40
C GLN A 223 -1.49 -20.10 -34.18
N ASP A 224 -1.05 -19.52 -35.30
CA ASP A 224 -1.90 -18.65 -36.11
C ASP A 224 -3.05 -19.44 -36.74
N ARG A 225 -2.79 -20.63 -37.29
CA ARG A 225 -3.83 -21.52 -37.82
C ARG A 225 -4.81 -22.01 -36.74
N LEU A 226 -4.32 -22.39 -35.57
CA LEU A 226 -5.20 -22.75 -34.43
C LEU A 226 -6.14 -21.61 -34.05
N VAL A 227 -5.64 -20.37 -33.98
CA VAL A 227 -6.47 -19.19 -33.69
C VAL A 227 -7.54 -18.96 -34.75
N GLU A 228 -7.22 -19.15 -36.06
CA GLU A 228 -8.19 -19.02 -37.15
C GLU A 228 -9.26 -20.12 -37.10
N GLU A 229 -8.85 -21.37 -36.91
CA GLU A 229 -9.81 -22.48 -36.79
C GLU A 229 -10.70 -22.37 -35.55
N PHE A 230 -10.17 -22.03 -34.39
CA PHE A 230 -11.01 -21.81 -33.21
C PHE A 230 -11.95 -20.61 -33.35
N ARG A 231 -11.57 -19.54 -34.07
CA ARG A 231 -12.50 -18.45 -34.42
C ARG A 231 -13.64 -18.94 -35.29
N SER A 232 -13.33 -19.80 -36.28
CA SER A 232 -14.32 -20.39 -37.18
C SER A 232 -15.28 -21.30 -36.42
N ILE A 233 -14.79 -22.12 -35.50
CA ILE A 233 -15.58 -23.11 -34.74
C ILE A 233 -16.41 -22.45 -33.63
N LEU A 234 -15.82 -21.48 -32.90
CA LEU A 234 -16.41 -20.90 -31.68
C LEU A 234 -17.06 -19.53 -31.90
N GLY A 235 -16.97 -18.94 -33.11
CA GLY A 235 -17.51 -17.63 -33.44
C GLY A 235 -16.78 -16.43 -32.85
N SER A 236 -16.02 -16.61 -31.75
CA SER A 236 -15.18 -15.56 -31.16
C SER A 236 -14.05 -16.18 -30.36
N PHE A 237 -12.84 -16.12 -30.89
CA PHE A 237 -11.62 -16.54 -30.21
C PHE A 237 -10.51 -15.50 -30.44
N ASN A 238 -9.72 -15.17 -29.42
CA ASN A 238 -8.64 -14.20 -29.55
C ASN A 238 -7.35 -14.75 -28.90
N LYS A 239 -6.20 -14.56 -29.56
CA LYS A 239 -4.86 -15.01 -29.16
C LYS A 239 -4.45 -14.53 -27.74
N ASN A 240 -5.12 -13.51 -27.21
CA ASN A 240 -4.83 -12.90 -25.90
C ASN A 240 -5.92 -13.17 -24.85
N LYS A 241 -6.72 -14.19 -25.03
CA LYS A 241 -7.67 -14.67 -24.02
C LYS A 241 -7.31 -16.04 -23.60
#